data_325a6f1ba5f9a8b659149d7e6b6d2453
#
_entry.id   325a6f1ba5f9a8b659149d7e6b6d2453
#
_cell.length_a   1.000
_cell.length_b   1.000
_cell.length_c   1.000
_cell.angle_alpha   90.00
_cell.angle_beta   90.00
_cell.angle_gamma   90.00
#
_symmetry.space_group_name_H-M   'P 1'
#
loop_
_entity.id
_entity.type
_entity.pdbx_description
1 polymer ?
#
loop_
_entity_poly.entity_id
_entity_poly.type
_entity_poly.pdbx_seq_one_letter_code
_entity_poly.pdbx_strand_id
1 'polypeptide(L)'
;TNIVKAFVIFTIFSALANSVKPIFEALSTSSWLTASMQMWLERASRFIVWVIGIAIILDIFGIQIGPLVAGLGLFSVAVALGAQDFFKNLISGILIIGEHRFQPGDRIEVSGQLHGIVESIGFRSTVIRTFDTAPMVIPNKDLSDVKVINHGEMINRRINWKINLIYSTSVEQLESIRDGVKKYIVDSNDFSTDGDLDPVVRIVELGGSSIAVSYTHLRAHET
;
A
#
# COMPACT_ATOMS: atom_id res chain seq x y z
N THR A 1 25.19 -49.77 12.53
CA THR A 1 24.80 -50.26 11.21
C THR A 1 23.86 -49.29 10.53
N ASN A 2 23.96 -49.11 9.21
CA ASN A 2 23.18 -48.12 8.43
C ASN A 2 21.68 -48.37 8.57
N ILE A 3 21.24 -49.61 8.71
CA ILE A 3 19.82 -49.95 8.90
C ILE A 3 19.25 -49.35 10.19
N VAL A 4 19.99 -49.40 11.31
CA VAL A 4 19.52 -48.79 12.56
C VAL A 4 19.44 -47.26 12.43
N LYS A 5 20.44 -46.63 11.79
CA LYS A 5 20.41 -45.19 11.53
C LYS A 5 19.21 -44.81 10.65
N ALA A 6 18.97 -45.54 9.58
CA ALA A 6 17.85 -45.30 8.67
C ALA A 6 16.50 -45.49 9.40
N PHE A 7 16.36 -46.46 10.25
CA PHE A 7 15.16 -46.70 11.06
C PHE A 7 14.90 -45.55 12.05
N VAL A 8 15.95 -45.07 12.72
CA VAL A 8 15.86 -43.93 13.66
C VAL A 8 15.42 -42.66 12.90
N ILE A 9 16.03 -42.39 11.74
CA ILE A 9 15.66 -41.25 10.91
C ILE A 9 14.21 -41.36 10.41
N PHE A 10 13.82 -42.55 9.94
CA PHE A 10 12.43 -42.79 9.51
C PHE A 10 11.43 -42.50 10.65
N THR A 11 11.70 -42.98 11.87
CA THR A 11 10.82 -42.72 13.02
C THR A 11 10.74 -41.25 13.39
N ILE A 12 11.87 -40.53 13.34
CA ILE A 12 11.91 -39.08 13.61
C ILE A 12 11.09 -38.33 12.58
N PHE A 13 11.32 -38.56 11.26
CA PHE A 13 10.60 -37.85 10.22
C PHE A 13 9.13 -38.25 10.15
N SER A 14 8.78 -39.50 10.46
CA SER A 14 7.39 -39.93 10.62
C SER A 14 6.70 -39.19 11.78
N ALA A 15 7.37 -39.04 12.92
CA ALA A 15 6.85 -38.27 14.04
C ALA A 15 6.67 -36.79 13.70
N LEU A 16 7.67 -36.19 13.01
CA LEU A 16 7.58 -34.81 12.51
C LEU A 16 6.42 -34.63 11.52
N ALA A 17 6.28 -35.54 10.55
CA ALA A 17 5.18 -35.48 9.58
C ALA A 17 3.80 -35.61 10.23
N ASN A 18 3.69 -36.42 11.30
CA ASN A 18 2.44 -36.55 12.07
C ASN A 18 2.17 -35.34 12.97
N SER A 19 3.20 -34.64 13.42
CA SER A 19 3.07 -33.39 14.21
C SER A 19 2.60 -32.19 13.39
N VAL A 20 2.67 -32.23 12.05
CA VAL A 20 2.20 -31.17 11.17
C VAL A 20 0.71 -30.94 11.35
N LYS A 21 -0.10 -31.99 11.41
CA LYS A 21 -1.56 -31.89 11.51
C LYS A 21 -2.05 -31.12 12.74
N PRO A 22 -1.64 -31.48 13.98
CA PRO A 22 -2.08 -30.75 15.18
C PRO A 22 -1.62 -29.30 15.22
N ILE A 23 -0.49 -28.95 14.58
CA ILE A 23 -0.02 -27.56 14.45
C ILE A 23 -1.01 -26.76 13.60
N PHE A 24 -1.43 -27.31 12.46
CA PHE A 24 -2.40 -26.62 11.60
C PHE A 24 -3.81 -26.59 12.22
N GLU A 25 -4.20 -27.61 12.99
CA GLU A 25 -5.46 -27.58 13.74
C GLU A 25 -5.45 -26.51 14.83
N ALA A 26 -4.35 -26.29 15.51
CA ALA A 26 -4.19 -25.20 16.49
C ALA A 26 -4.25 -23.81 15.83
N LEU A 27 -3.72 -23.68 14.61
CA LEU A 27 -3.79 -22.43 13.82
C LEU A 27 -5.16 -22.19 13.18
N SER A 28 -6.03 -23.20 13.08
CA SER A 28 -7.35 -23.10 12.43
C SER A 28 -8.34 -22.22 13.19
N THR A 29 -8.06 -21.85 14.45
CA THR A 29 -8.83 -20.87 15.21
C THR A 29 -8.70 -19.43 14.66
N SER A 30 -7.75 -19.19 13.76
CA SER A 30 -7.53 -17.88 13.13
C SER A 30 -8.49 -17.68 11.94
N SER A 31 -9.26 -16.61 11.95
CA SER A 31 -10.31 -16.31 10.97
C SER A 31 -9.84 -16.11 9.51
N TRP A 32 -8.53 -16.04 9.26
CA TRP A 32 -7.95 -15.82 7.93
C TRP A 32 -7.62 -17.11 7.15
N LEU A 33 -7.63 -18.29 7.82
CA LEU A 33 -7.35 -19.58 7.20
C LEU A 33 -8.67 -20.29 6.82
N THR A 34 -8.91 -20.46 5.51
CA THR A 34 -10.00 -21.30 5.05
C THR A 34 -9.63 -22.79 5.21
N ALA A 35 -10.64 -23.64 5.42
CA ALA A 35 -10.42 -25.09 5.56
C ALA A 35 -9.66 -25.70 4.36
N SER A 36 -9.91 -25.19 3.16
CA SER A 36 -9.19 -25.61 1.95
C SER A 36 -7.71 -25.22 1.99
N MET A 37 -7.40 -23.99 2.40
CA MET A 37 -6.01 -23.53 2.55
C MET A 37 -5.24 -24.35 3.57
N GLN A 38 -5.86 -24.62 4.73
CA GLN A 38 -5.28 -25.45 5.77
C GLN A 38 -4.91 -26.84 5.25
N MET A 39 -5.82 -27.49 4.54
CA MET A 39 -5.60 -28.83 3.98
C MET A 39 -4.44 -28.83 2.96
N TRP A 40 -4.34 -27.81 2.10
CA TRP A 40 -3.24 -27.71 1.14
C TRP A 40 -1.90 -27.47 1.82
N LEU A 41 -1.84 -26.57 2.81
CA LEU A 41 -0.62 -26.25 3.56
C LEU A 41 -0.15 -27.47 4.37
N GLU A 42 -1.06 -28.22 5.03
CA GLU A 42 -0.75 -29.46 5.73
C GLU A 42 -0.13 -30.48 4.80
N ARG A 43 -0.74 -30.72 3.63
CA ARG A 43 -0.22 -31.69 2.64
C ARG A 43 1.15 -31.27 2.10
N ALA A 44 1.32 -30.00 1.76
CA ALA A 44 2.58 -29.47 1.26
C ALA A 44 3.71 -29.59 2.30
N SER A 45 3.43 -29.20 3.56
CA SER A 45 4.41 -29.30 4.64
C SER A 45 4.79 -30.76 4.91
N ARG A 46 3.83 -31.67 4.95
CA ARG A 46 4.07 -33.10 5.12
C ARG A 46 4.88 -33.68 3.96
N PHE A 47 4.60 -33.27 2.72
CA PHE A 47 5.38 -33.66 1.55
C PHE A 47 6.84 -33.24 1.66
N ILE A 48 7.11 -32.00 2.06
CA ILE A 48 8.47 -31.46 2.27
C ILE A 48 9.21 -32.26 3.32
N VAL A 49 8.58 -32.54 4.46
CA VAL A 49 9.17 -33.36 5.55
C VAL A 49 9.57 -34.74 5.03
N TRP A 50 8.70 -35.40 4.26
CA TRP A 50 9.00 -36.72 3.70
C TRP A 50 10.11 -36.68 2.63
N VAL A 51 10.16 -35.67 1.77
CA VAL A 51 11.24 -35.51 0.79
C VAL A 51 12.60 -35.39 1.46
N ILE A 52 12.69 -34.57 2.52
CA ILE A 52 13.93 -34.43 3.29
C ILE A 52 14.30 -35.72 4.01
N GLY A 53 13.34 -36.38 4.66
CA GLY A 53 13.58 -37.64 5.36
C GLY A 53 14.07 -38.76 4.44
N ILE A 54 13.44 -38.90 3.26
CA ILE A 54 13.85 -39.88 2.25
C ILE A 54 15.26 -39.58 1.73
N ALA A 55 15.57 -38.30 1.44
CA ALA A 55 16.90 -37.89 0.98
C ALA A 55 17.99 -38.30 1.98
N ILE A 56 17.80 -38.05 3.28
CA ILE A 56 18.75 -38.42 4.32
C ILE A 56 18.88 -39.94 4.43
N ILE A 57 17.79 -40.70 4.29
CA ILE A 57 17.85 -42.19 4.34
C ILE A 57 18.65 -42.70 3.13
N LEU A 58 18.47 -42.16 1.94
CA LEU A 58 19.22 -42.54 0.76
C LEU A 58 20.72 -42.27 0.92
N ASP A 59 21.09 -41.14 1.52
CA ASP A 59 22.48 -40.79 1.83
C ASP A 59 23.15 -41.80 2.78
N ILE A 60 22.43 -42.26 3.81
CA ILE A 60 22.92 -43.29 4.74
C ILE A 60 23.24 -44.62 4.03
N PHE A 61 22.48 -44.95 2.97
CA PHE A 61 22.74 -46.14 2.15
C PHE A 61 23.84 -45.93 1.10
N GLY A 62 24.44 -44.71 1.04
CA GLY A 62 25.52 -44.40 0.11
C GLY A 62 25.04 -44.02 -1.28
N ILE A 63 23.73 -43.76 -1.46
CA ILE A 63 23.18 -43.25 -2.72
C ILE A 63 23.53 -41.77 -2.81
N GLN A 64 24.17 -41.41 -3.90
CA GLN A 64 24.54 -40.01 -4.15
C GLN A 64 23.30 -39.13 -4.29
N ILE A 65 23.01 -38.31 -3.27
CA ILE A 65 21.88 -37.38 -3.27
C ILE A 65 22.20 -36.04 -3.97
N GLY A 66 23.47 -35.81 -4.39
CA GLY A 66 23.89 -34.60 -5.07
C GLY A 66 22.97 -34.18 -6.25
N PRO A 67 22.70 -35.08 -7.21
CA PRO A 67 21.78 -34.77 -8.31
C PRO A 67 20.34 -34.44 -7.85
N LEU A 68 19.85 -35.13 -6.81
CA LEU A 68 18.53 -34.87 -6.24
C LEU A 68 18.47 -33.46 -5.62
N VAL A 69 19.46 -33.11 -4.81
CA VAL A 69 19.58 -31.78 -4.18
C VAL A 69 19.71 -30.69 -5.25
N ALA A 70 20.51 -30.91 -6.30
CA ALA A 70 20.65 -30.00 -7.42
C ALA A 70 19.32 -29.79 -8.15
N GLY A 71 18.56 -30.86 -8.43
CA GLY A 71 17.23 -30.79 -9.02
C GLY A 71 16.22 -30.05 -8.15
N LEU A 72 16.20 -30.30 -6.85
CA LEU A 72 15.36 -29.57 -5.88
C LEU A 72 15.77 -28.08 -5.80
N GLY A 73 17.07 -27.79 -5.88
CA GLY A 73 17.56 -26.41 -5.95
C GLY A 73 17.03 -25.66 -7.17
N LEU A 74 17.12 -26.28 -8.35
CA LEU A 74 16.58 -25.68 -9.58
C LEU A 74 15.06 -25.51 -9.52
N PHE A 75 14.33 -26.50 -9.00
CA PHE A 75 12.90 -26.40 -8.75
C PHE A 75 12.55 -25.26 -7.79
N SER A 76 13.33 -25.10 -6.72
CA SER A 76 13.13 -24.01 -5.75
C SER A 76 13.29 -22.62 -6.39
N VAL A 77 14.25 -22.47 -7.32
CA VAL A 77 14.40 -21.22 -8.09
C VAL A 77 13.17 -20.98 -8.96
N ALA A 78 12.64 -21.99 -9.64
CA ALA A 78 11.44 -21.84 -10.46
C ALA A 78 10.22 -21.43 -9.60
N VAL A 79 10.05 -22.04 -8.42
CA VAL A 79 8.99 -21.66 -7.46
C VAL A 79 9.18 -20.23 -6.96
N ALA A 80 10.42 -19.84 -6.62
CA ALA A 80 10.73 -18.49 -6.16
C ALA A 80 10.42 -17.43 -7.22
N LEU A 81 10.76 -17.68 -8.48
CA LEU A 81 10.42 -16.80 -9.59
C LEU A 81 8.89 -16.71 -9.79
N GLY A 82 8.17 -17.84 -9.69
CA GLY A 82 6.70 -17.83 -9.75
C GLY A 82 6.02 -17.10 -8.58
N ALA A 83 6.65 -17.08 -7.40
CA ALA A 83 6.16 -16.41 -6.21
C ALA A 83 6.68 -14.95 -6.08
N GLN A 84 7.49 -14.45 -7.00
CA GLN A 84 8.16 -13.15 -6.90
C GLN A 84 7.19 -12.00 -6.64
N ASP A 85 6.08 -11.94 -7.37
CA ASP A 85 5.10 -10.86 -7.22
C ASP A 85 4.37 -10.91 -5.87
N PHE A 86 4.18 -12.11 -5.31
CA PHE A 86 3.63 -12.24 -3.97
C PHE A 86 4.56 -11.60 -2.93
N PHE A 87 5.86 -11.92 -2.98
CA PHE A 87 6.85 -11.35 -2.06
C PHE A 87 7.02 -9.84 -2.25
N LYS A 88 7.01 -9.33 -3.50
CA LYS A 88 7.04 -7.88 -3.74
C LYS A 88 5.87 -7.18 -3.07
N ASN A 89 4.65 -7.69 -3.22
CA ASN A 89 3.46 -7.10 -2.60
C ASN A 89 3.53 -7.16 -1.06
N LEU A 90 4.00 -8.27 -0.50
CA LEU A 90 4.17 -8.42 0.95
C LEU A 90 5.16 -7.38 1.53
N ILE A 91 6.33 -7.27 0.91
CA ILE A 91 7.37 -6.31 1.31
C ILE A 91 6.85 -4.88 1.16
N SER A 92 6.20 -4.56 0.03
CA SER A 92 5.61 -3.24 -0.20
C SER A 92 4.55 -2.90 0.85
N GLY A 93 3.70 -3.85 1.24
CA GLY A 93 2.72 -3.64 2.32
C GLY A 93 3.37 -3.31 3.66
N ILE A 94 4.44 -4.03 4.02
CA ILE A 94 5.22 -3.77 5.24
C ILE A 94 5.87 -2.37 5.18
N LEU A 95 6.43 -1.99 4.02
CA LEU A 95 7.06 -0.67 3.85
C LEU A 95 6.04 0.46 3.92
N ILE A 96 4.88 0.34 3.28
CA ILE A 96 3.79 1.33 3.35
C ILE A 96 3.42 1.61 4.81
N ILE A 97 3.24 0.55 5.62
CA ILE A 97 2.90 0.66 7.04
C ILE A 97 4.08 1.21 7.86
N GLY A 98 5.29 0.70 7.62
CA GLY A 98 6.49 1.07 8.39
C GLY A 98 6.97 2.48 8.15
N GLU A 99 6.82 3.01 6.93
CA GLU A 99 7.16 4.38 6.55
C GLU A 99 6.02 5.37 6.83
N HIS A 100 4.86 4.89 7.29
CA HIS A 100 3.66 5.71 7.50
C HIS A 100 3.26 6.54 6.27
N ARG A 101 3.42 5.99 5.06
CA ARG A 101 3.12 6.72 3.82
C ARG A 101 1.66 7.18 3.74
N PHE A 102 0.75 6.35 4.23
CA PHE A 102 -0.66 6.63 4.47
C PHE A 102 -1.23 5.58 5.43
N GLN A 103 -2.33 5.89 6.08
CA GLN A 103 -3.00 5.03 7.07
C GLN A 103 -4.47 4.81 6.70
N PRO A 104 -5.13 3.76 7.24
CA PRO A 104 -6.58 3.64 7.13
C PRO A 104 -7.29 4.90 7.65
N GLY A 105 -8.19 5.45 6.83
CA GLY A 105 -8.86 6.73 7.05
C GLY A 105 -8.29 7.89 6.24
N ASP A 106 -7.05 7.79 5.75
CA ASP A 106 -6.44 8.85 4.95
C ASP A 106 -7.10 8.98 3.58
N ARG A 107 -7.30 10.21 3.16
CA ARG A 107 -7.66 10.52 1.79
C ARG A 107 -6.40 10.62 0.95
N ILE A 108 -6.29 9.75 -0.05
CA ILE A 108 -5.14 9.70 -0.94
C ILE A 108 -5.52 9.92 -2.40
N GLU A 109 -4.54 10.43 -3.14
CA GLU A 109 -4.59 10.55 -4.60
C GLU A 109 -3.43 9.78 -5.19
N VAL A 110 -3.71 8.84 -6.09
CA VAL A 110 -2.72 7.97 -6.73
C VAL A 110 -2.55 8.38 -8.18
N SER A 111 -1.35 8.76 -8.55
CA SER A 111 -0.97 9.14 -9.94
C SER A 111 -1.86 10.22 -10.60
N GLY A 112 -2.53 11.06 -9.81
CA GLY A 112 -3.40 12.12 -10.30
C GLY A 112 -4.74 11.65 -10.91
N GLN A 113 -5.05 10.36 -10.86
CA GLN A 113 -6.24 9.78 -11.48
C GLN A 113 -7.21 9.15 -10.49
N LEU A 114 -6.66 8.51 -9.46
CA LEU A 114 -7.47 7.83 -8.45
C LEU A 114 -7.52 8.65 -7.17
N HIS A 115 -8.71 9.02 -6.75
CA HIS A 115 -8.97 9.66 -5.47
C HIS A 115 -9.84 8.76 -4.60
N GLY A 116 -9.50 8.60 -3.33
CA GLY A 116 -10.31 7.83 -2.40
C GLY A 116 -9.80 7.86 -0.97
N ILE A 117 -10.49 7.13 -0.11
CA ILE A 117 -10.14 6.96 1.31
C ILE A 117 -9.61 5.56 1.51
N VAL A 118 -8.46 5.43 2.15
CA VAL A 118 -7.86 4.13 2.50
C VAL A 118 -8.77 3.44 3.52
N GLU A 119 -9.32 2.28 3.16
CA GLU A 119 -10.18 1.50 4.05
C GLU A 119 -9.36 0.49 4.89
N SER A 120 -8.43 -0.21 4.24
CA SER A 120 -7.55 -1.16 4.90
C SER A 120 -6.30 -1.44 4.08
N ILE A 121 -5.19 -1.73 4.78
CA ILE A 121 -3.93 -2.16 4.19
C ILE A 121 -3.73 -3.63 4.55
N GLY A 122 -3.84 -4.50 3.54
CA GLY A 122 -3.64 -5.94 3.69
C GLY A 122 -2.23 -6.39 3.31
N PHE A 123 -1.94 -7.69 3.45
CA PHE A 123 -0.63 -8.27 3.13
C PHE A 123 -0.21 -8.08 1.67
N ARG A 124 -1.16 -8.21 0.74
CA ARG A 124 -0.89 -8.15 -0.71
C ARG A 124 -1.45 -6.91 -1.37
N SER A 125 -2.50 -6.36 -0.84
CA SER A 125 -3.27 -5.30 -1.48
C SER A 125 -3.88 -4.36 -0.45
N THR A 126 -4.02 -3.10 -0.84
CA THR A 126 -4.72 -2.05 -0.11
C THR A 126 -6.09 -1.84 -0.71
N VAL A 127 -7.09 -1.69 0.14
CA VAL A 127 -8.48 -1.37 -0.25
C VAL A 127 -8.69 0.13 -0.09
N ILE A 128 -9.07 0.78 -1.18
CA ILE A 128 -9.39 2.21 -1.24
C ILE A 128 -10.86 2.37 -1.61
N ARG A 129 -11.61 3.14 -0.82
CA ARG A 129 -13.00 3.51 -1.10
C ARG A 129 -13.02 4.75 -1.97
N THR A 130 -13.49 4.62 -3.21
CA THR A 130 -13.67 5.76 -4.12
C THR A 130 -14.80 6.66 -3.65
N PHE A 131 -14.90 7.88 -4.19
CA PHE A 131 -16.01 8.79 -3.86
C PHE A 131 -17.38 8.27 -4.32
N ASP A 132 -17.41 7.37 -5.30
CA ASP A 132 -18.62 6.64 -5.71
C ASP A 132 -18.97 5.48 -4.75
N THR A 133 -18.32 5.43 -3.58
CA THR A 133 -18.49 4.39 -2.54
C THR A 133 -18.07 2.98 -2.97
N ALA A 134 -17.48 2.79 -4.14
CA ALA A 134 -17.00 1.51 -4.61
C ALA A 134 -15.64 1.16 -3.97
N PRO A 135 -15.45 -0.08 -3.46
CA PRO A 135 -14.13 -0.50 -3.00
C PRO A 135 -13.25 -0.82 -4.21
N MET A 136 -12.07 -0.23 -4.24
CA MET A 136 -11.02 -0.52 -5.21
C MET A 136 -9.88 -1.23 -4.51
N VAL A 137 -9.45 -2.37 -5.06
CA VAL A 137 -8.37 -3.18 -4.51
C VAL A 137 -7.13 -3.00 -5.38
N ILE A 138 -6.07 -2.44 -4.81
CA ILE A 138 -4.82 -2.16 -5.51
C ILE A 138 -3.69 -2.99 -4.90
N PRO A 139 -2.88 -3.72 -5.71
CA PRO A 139 -1.69 -4.41 -5.22
C PRO A 139 -0.73 -3.45 -4.52
N ASN A 140 -0.17 -3.85 -3.39
CA ASN A 140 0.72 -2.98 -2.60
C ASN A 140 1.97 -2.57 -3.38
N LYS A 141 2.51 -3.46 -4.24
CA LYS A 141 3.65 -3.12 -5.10
C LYS A 141 3.37 -1.92 -5.99
N ASP A 142 2.13 -1.85 -6.55
CA ASP A 142 1.77 -0.77 -7.47
C ASP A 142 1.66 0.57 -6.71
N LEU A 143 1.16 0.56 -5.45
CA LEU A 143 1.11 1.74 -4.59
C LEU A 143 2.49 2.16 -4.08
N SER A 144 3.40 1.21 -3.91
CA SER A 144 4.78 1.49 -3.49
C SER A 144 5.60 2.18 -4.58
N ASP A 145 5.34 1.85 -5.84
CA ASP A 145 6.14 2.30 -7.00
C ASP A 145 5.61 3.61 -7.62
N VAL A 146 4.40 4.04 -7.27
CA VAL A 146 3.77 5.24 -7.84
C VAL A 146 3.81 6.44 -6.90
N LYS A 147 3.55 7.62 -7.47
CA LYS A 147 3.38 8.84 -6.68
C LYS A 147 2.02 8.82 -5.99
N VAL A 148 2.04 8.91 -4.67
CA VAL A 148 0.85 9.04 -3.83
C VAL A 148 0.89 10.39 -3.14
N ILE A 149 -0.20 11.15 -3.22
CA ILE A 149 -0.40 12.37 -2.45
C ILE A 149 -1.32 12.01 -1.29
N ASN A 150 -0.82 12.17 -0.07
CA ASN A 150 -1.63 11.98 1.14
C ASN A 150 -2.28 13.31 1.54
N HIS A 151 -3.58 13.44 1.28
CA HIS A 151 -4.37 14.60 1.68
C HIS A 151 -4.80 14.54 3.15
N GLY A 152 -4.63 13.37 3.83
CA GLY A 152 -4.88 13.24 5.27
C GLY A 152 -3.85 13.98 6.12
N GLU A 153 -2.61 14.13 5.61
CA GLU A 153 -1.52 14.84 6.27
C GLU A 153 -1.37 16.30 5.80
N MET A 154 -2.36 16.81 5.08
CA MET A 154 -2.32 18.18 4.56
C MET A 154 -2.43 19.19 5.70
N ILE A 155 -1.37 19.99 5.90
CA ILE A 155 -1.33 21.04 6.95
C ILE A 155 -2.24 22.21 6.58
N ASN A 156 -2.22 22.63 5.31
CA ASN A 156 -2.97 23.76 4.84
C ASN A 156 -3.68 23.44 3.52
N ARG A 157 -4.93 23.83 3.40
CA ARG A 157 -5.71 23.65 2.16
C ARG A 157 -5.58 24.87 1.26
N ARG A 158 -5.08 24.70 0.04
CA ARG A 158 -5.03 25.77 -0.94
C ARG A 158 -6.42 26.09 -1.46
N ILE A 159 -6.83 27.33 -1.31
CA ILE A 159 -8.03 27.90 -1.91
C ILE A 159 -7.61 28.70 -3.15
N ASN A 160 -8.23 28.43 -4.27
CA ASN A 160 -8.02 29.19 -5.49
C ASN A 160 -9.39 29.54 -6.09
N TRP A 161 -9.80 30.78 -5.95
CA TRP A 161 -11.05 31.26 -6.49
C TRP A 161 -10.80 32.21 -7.67
N LYS A 162 -11.64 32.07 -8.71
CA LYS A 162 -11.70 33.02 -9.83
C LYS A 162 -12.98 33.83 -9.68
N ILE A 163 -12.84 35.16 -9.59
CA ILE A 163 -13.94 36.10 -9.56
C ILE A 163 -14.00 36.77 -10.93
N ASN A 164 -15.14 36.69 -11.58
CA ASN A 164 -15.35 37.31 -12.90
C ASN A 164 -15.94 38.69 -12.74
N LEU A 165 -15.23 39.71 -13.24
CA LEU A 165 -15.65 41.11 -13.25
C LEU A 165 -16.03 41.53 -14.65
N ILE A 166 -16.96 42.48 -14.75
CA ILE A 166 -17.41 43.05 -16.05
C ILE A 166 -16.35 43.96 -16.66
N TYR A 167 -16.30 44.06 -17.98
CA TYR A 167 -15.31 44.91 -18.68
C TYR A 167 -15.44 46.40 -18.42
N SER A 168 -16.61 46.88 -17.94
CA SER A 168 -16.80 48.25 -17.53
C SER A 168 -16.14 48.62 -16.19
N THR A 169 -15.51 47.65 -15.50
CA THR A 169 -14.77 47.88 -14.26
C THR A 169 -13.51 48.67 -14.55
N SER A 170 -13.38 49.86 -13.96
CA SER A 170 -12.18 50.71 -14.14
C SER A 170 -10.94 50.10 -13.43
N VAL A 171 -9.76 50.61 -13.80
CA VAL A 171 -8.50 50.16 -13.18
C VAL A 171 -8.50 50.46 -11.69
N GLU A 172 -8.98 51.64 -11.27
CA GLU A 172 -9.08 52.06 -9.87
C GLU A 172 -10.03 51.13 -9.08
N GLN A 173 -11.12 50.68 -9.70
CA GLN A 173 -12.04 49.74 -9.11
C GLN A 173 -11.38 48.34 -8.96
N LEU A 174 -10.61 47.89 -9.97
CA LEU A 174 -9.86 46.63 -9.89
C LEU A 174 -8.84 46.64 -8.75
N GLU A 175 -8.12 47.76 -8.58
CA GLU A 175 -7.18 47.93 -7.46
C GLU A 175 -7.90 47.94 -6.13
N SER A 176 -9.02 48.65 -6.01
CA SER A 176 -9.83 48.66 -4.79
C SER A 176 -10.36 47.27 -4.41
N ILE A 177 -10.82 46.50 -5.41
CA ILE A 177 -11.27 45.09 -5.20
C ILE A 177 -10.09 44.23 -4.75
N ARG A 178 -8.92 44.33 -5.40
CA ARG A 178 -7.71 43.59 -5.04
C ARG A 178 -7.33 43.86 -3.57
N ASP A 179 -7.25 45.14 -3.21
CA ASP A 179 -6.80 45.54 -1.87
C ASP A 179 -7.84 45.20 -0.82
N GLY A 180 -9.13 45.31 -1.13
CA GLY A 180 -10.21 44.91 -0.27
C GLY A 180 -10.22 43.41 -0.01
N VAL A 181 -10.03 42.55 -1.03
CA VAL A 181 -9.92 41.12 -0.90
C VAL A 181 -8.67 40.76 -0.09
N LYS A 182 -7.51 41.37 -0.40
CA LYS A 182 -6.26 41.14 0.34
C LYS A 182 -6.42 41.46 1.83
N LYS A 183 -7.03 42.62 2.14
CA LYS A 183 -7.30 43.03 3.53
C LYS A 183 -8.23 42.07 4.25
N TYR A 184 -9.33 41.64 3.61
CA TYR A 184 -10.27 40.69 4.19
C TYR A 184 -9.60 39.39 4.57
N ILE A 185 -8.68 38.87 3.74
CA ILE A 185 -7.95 37.64 3.99
C ILE A 185 -7.01 37.77 5.18
N VAL A 186 -6.26 38.89 5.24
CA VAL A 186 -5.31 39.14 6.32
C VAL A 186 -6.02 39.35 7.65
N ASP A 187 -7.19 40.01 7.63
CA ASP A 187 -7.96 40.32 8.83
C ASP A 187 -8.82 39.14 9.33
N SER A 188 -9.03 38.11 8.51
CA SER A 188 -9.89 36.97 8.83
C SER A 188 -9.09 35.81 9.46
N ASN A 189 -9.59 35.29 10.59
CA ASN A 189 -9.02 34.13 11.26
C ASN A 189 -9.23 32.79 10.51
N ASP A 190 -10.03 32.81 9.44
CA ASP A 190 -10.30 31.58 8.64
C ASP A 190 -9.13 31.21 7.73
N PHE A 191 -8.17 32.10 7.56
CA PHE A 191 -7.02 31.91 6.71
C PHE A 191 -5.74 31.79 7.52
N SER A 192 -4.85 30.87 7.12
CA SER A 192 -3.56 30.70 7.77
C SER A 192 -2.66 31.90 7.44
N THR A 193 -2.20 32.60 8.46
CA THR A 193 -1.17 33.64 8.35
C THR A 193 0.22 33.10 8.66
N ASP A 194 0.33 31.80 8.99
CA ASP A 194 1.60 31.15 9.28
C ASP A 194 2.40 30.86 8.01
N GLY A 195 3.47 31.59 7.83
CA GLY A 195 4.45 31.36 6.78
C GLY A 195 4.54 32.46 5.72
N ASP A 196 5.58 32.40 4.90
CA ASP A 196 5.97 33.33 3.80
C ASP A 196 4.98 33.41 2.63
N LEU A 197 3.71 33.04 2.82
CA LEU A 197 2.71 32.93 1.76
C LEU A 197 1.73 34.11 1.82
N ASP A 198 2.18 35.26 1.32
CA ASP A 198 1.30 36.39 1.06
C ASP A 198 0.10 35.96 0.17
N PRO A 199 -1.13 36.40 0.49
CA PRO A 199 -2.27 36.15 -0.36
C PRO A 199 -2.04 36.79 -1.74
N VAL A 200 -2.10 35.96 -2.78
CA VAL A 200 -1.92 36.40 -4.16
C VAL A 200 -3.26 36.73 -4.79
N VAL A 201 -3.53 38.02 -4.99
CA VAL A 201 -4.71 38.50 -5.73
C VAL A 201 -4.22 39.15 -7.03
N ARG A 202 -4.57 38.58 -8.15
CA ARG A 202 -4.11 39.07 -9.47
C ARG A 202 -5.14 38.85 -10.56
N ILE A 203 -5.09 39.70 -11.60
CA ILE A 203 -5.78 39.47 -12.86
C ILE A 203 -5.05 38.33 -13.56
N VAL A 204 -5.77 37.27 -13.93
CA VAL A 204 -5.19 36.08 -14.55
C VAL A 204 -5.57 35.94 -16.01
N GLU A 205 -6.73 36.48 -16.39
CA GLU A 205 -7.24 36.28 -17.75
C GLU A 205 -8.19 37.41 -18.12
N LEU A 206 -8.07 37.88 -19.35
CA LEU A 206 -9.06 38.75 -20.04
C LEU A 206 -9.87 37.82 -20.94
N GLY A 207 -10.99 37.30 -20.42
CA GLY A 207 -11.86 36.37 -21.15
C GLY A 207 -12.74 37.08 -22.18
N GLY A 208 -13.50 36.34 -22.98
CA GLY A 208 -14.39 36.91 -24.02
C GLY A 208 -15.52 37.80 -23.48
N SER A 209 -15.91 37.65 -22.19
CA SER A 209 -17.02 38.40 -21.58
C SER A 209 -16.73 38.96 -20.19
N SER A 210 -15.57 38.65 -19.58
CA SER A 210 -15.24 39.07 -18.24
C SER A 210 -13.73 39.15 -18.00
N ILE A 211 -13.35 39.94 -16.99
CA ILE A 211 -11.99 40.01 -16.44
C ILE A 211 -11.93 39.04 -15.28
N ALA A 212 -11.08 38.03 -15.38
CA ALA A 212 -10.92 37.05 -14.33
C ALA A 212 -9.82 37.45 -13.31
N VAL A 213 -10.23 37.72 -12.09
CA VAL A 213 -9.33 37.94 -10.94
C VAL A 213 -9.21 36.64 -10.16
N SER A 214 -7.99 36.10 -10.05
CA SER A 214 -7.73 34.93 -9.24
C SER A 214 -7.23 35.35 -7.86
N TYR A 215 -7.81 34.69 -6.89
CA TYR A 215 -7.37 34.74 -5.50
C TYR A 215 -6.82 33.37 -5.09
N THR A 216 -5.62 33.34 -4.53
CA THR A 216 -5.00 32.11 -4.03
C THR A 216 -4.47 32.34 -2.62
N HIS A 217 -4.90 31.50 -1.68
CA HIS A 217 -4.40 31.52 -0.31
C HIS A 217 -4.48 30.13 0.32
N LEU A 218 -3.83 29.96 1.49
CA LEU A 218 -3.89 28.76 2.27
C LEU A 218 -4.85 28.93 3.46
N ARG A 219 -5.73 27.97 3.65
CA ARG A 219 -6.60 27.86 4.82
C ARG A 219 -6.00 26.77 5.74
N ALA A 220 -5.95 27.04 7.06
CA ALA A 220 -5.62 26.04 8.04
C ALA A 220 -6.57 24.84 7.90
N HIS A 221 -6.03 23.62 7.92
CA HIS A 221 -6.86 22.42 7.90
C HIS A 221 -7.48 22.27 9.29
N GLU A 222 -8.80 22.31 9.39
CA GLU A 222 -9.50 21.91 10.60
C GLU A 222 -9.42 20.38 10.68
N THR A 223 -8.76 19.88 11.71
CA THR A 223 -8.66 18.44 12.04
C THR A 223 -9.98 17.92 12.58
#